data_8be1226d43593ea7ceb3f94dfb78a18c
#
_entry.id   8be1226d43593ea7ceb3f94dfb78a18c
#
_cell.length_a   1.000
_cell.length_b   1.000
_cell.length_c   1.000
_cell.angle_alpha   90.00
_cell.angle_beta   90.00
_cell.angle_gamma   90.00
#
_symmetry.space_group_name_H-M   'P 1'
#
loop_
_entity.id
_entity.type
_entity.pdbx_description
1 polymer ?
#
loop_
_entity_poly.entity_id
_entity_poly.type
_entity_poly.pdbx_seq_one_letter_code
_entity_poly.pdbx_strand_id
1 'polypeptide(L)'
;FSLLVLLFSTSSTESSKKGPKVTEKVWFDVNIGTKYVGRIEIGLFGNTVPKTVXXXVELSKKGDGEGYKGSKFHRVIKEFMIQGGDFEKGDGTGGHSIYGKRFADENFKLKHFGAGWVSMANAGPDTNGSQFFITTKQTRWLDGRHVVFGKVISGMEFVRQIEAVETDGRDRPAVDVVIADCGAETVVPFSVSQEDAQEQHSEF
;
A
#
# COMPACT_ATOMS: atom_id res chain seq x y z
N PHE A 1 41.46 -39.65 -24.75
CA PHE A 1 41.14 -39.15 -23.41
C PHE A 1 40.31 -37.86 -23.57
N SER A 2 39.00 -37.97 -23.33
CA SER A 2 38.07 -36.84 -23.40
C SER A 2 37.92 -36.27 -22.00
N LEU A 3 38.31 -35.01 -21.84
CA LEU A 3 38.19 -34.29 -20.55
C LEU A 3 36.79 -33.70 -20.45
N LEU A 4 35.96 -34.27 -19.60
CA LEU A 4 34.62 -33.76 -19.35
C LEU A 4 34.74 -32.61 -18.31
N VAL A 5 34.60 -31.36 -18.76
CA VAL A 5 34.58 -30.19 -17.87
C VAL A 5 33.16 -30.01 -17.34
N LEU A 6 32.96 -30.38 -16.09
CA LEU A 6 31.70 -30.12 -15.38
C LEU A 6 31.68 -28.65 -14.94
N LEU A 7 30.90 -27.88 -15.65
CA LEU A 7 30.60 -26.48 -15.25
C LEU A 7 29.59 -26.51 -14.09
N PHE A 8 30.10 -26.30 -12.89
CA PHE A 8 29.22 -26.05 -11.73
C PHE A 8 28.72 -24.63 -11.83
N SER A 9 27.45 -24.47 -12.21
CA SER A 9 26.77 -23.21 -12.11
C SER A 9 26.45 -22.96 -10.64
N THR A 10 27.25 -22.11 -10.01
CA THR A 10 26.93 -21.63 -8.65
C THR A 10 25.83 -20.59 -8.81
N SER A 11 24.58 -20.98 -8.61
CA SER A 11 23.51 -20.03 -8.46
C SER A 11 23.71 -19.35 -7.09
N SER A 12 24.21 -18.13 -7.13
CA SER A 12 24.24 -17.30 -5.95
C SER A 12 22.81 -16.90 -5.62
N THR A 13 22.22 -17.56 -4.65
CA THR A 13 20.97 -17.06 -4.04
C THR A 13 21.35 -15.77 -3.32
N GLU A 14 21.08 -14.63 -3.97
CA GLU A 14 21.11 -13.35 -3.27
C GLU A 14 20.10 -13.46 -2.13
N SER A 15 20.60 -13.42 -0.90
CA SER A 15 19.75 -13.34 0.29
C SER A 15 18.96 -12.05 0.22
N SER A 16 17.64 -12.12 0.08
CA SER A 16 16.80 -10.94 0.08
C SER A 16 17.00 -10.18 1.41
N LYS A 17 17.17 -8.86 1.32
CA LYS A 17 17.33 -8.04 2.51
C LYS A 17 16.09 -8.15 3.38
N LYS A 18 16.30 -8.54 4.63
CA LYS A 18 15.23 -8.70 5.62
C LYS A 18 14.65 -7.32 5.92
N GLY A 19 13.34 -7.21 5.77
CA GLY A 19 12.61 -5.98 6.02
C GLY A 19 11.94 -5.95 7.39
N PRO A 20 11.00 -5.02 7.56
CA PRO A 20 10.34 -4.83 8.86
C PRO A 20 9.37 -5.96 9.18
N LYS A 21 8.97 -6.01 10.45
CA LYS A 21 7.97 -6.98 10.93
C LYS A 21 6.55 -6.43 10.77
N VAL A 22 5.69 -7.25 10.19
CA VAL A 22 4.25 -7.05 10.16
C VAL A 22 3.70 -7.50 11.52
N THR A 23 2.91 -6.66 12.17
CA THR A 23 2.27 -6.96 13.45
C THR A 23 0.75 -6.97 13.34
N GLU A 24 0.21 -6.31 12.32
CA GLU A 24 -1.23 -6.20 12.07
C GLU A 24 -1.46 -6.20 10.57
N LYS A 25 -2.68 -6.48 10.18
CA LYS A 25 -3.07 -6.53 8.77
C LYS A 25 -4.38 -5.77 8.59
N VAL A 26 -4.47 -4.98 7.53
CA VAL A 26 -5.76 -4.46 7.06
C VAL A 26 -6.05 -5.07 5.68
N TRP A 27 -7.32 -5.14 5.34
CA TRP A 27 -7.74 -5.64 4.03
C TRP A 27 -8.79 -4.71 3.43
N PHE A 28 -8.73 -4.59 2.11
CA PHE A 28 -9.66 -3.78 1.31
C PHE A 28 -10.26 -4.66 0.22
N ASP A 29 -11.58 -4.79 0.20
CA ASP A 29 -12.30 -5.38 -0.92
C ASP A 29 -12.64 -4.25 -1.89
N VAL A 30 -12.18 -4.36 -3.13
CA VAL A 30 -12.21 -3.25 -4.08
C VAL A 30 -13.14 -3.58 -5.25
N ASN A 31 -13.98 -2.58 -5.60
CA ASN A 31 -14.78 -2.60 -6.81
C ASN A 31 -14.27 -1.57 -7.80
N ILE A 32 -14.31 -1.91 -9.10
CA ILE A 32 -14.15 -0.93 -10.20
C ILE A 32 -15.54 -0.79 -10.81
N GLY A 33 -16.16 0.36 -10.62
CA GLY A 33 -17.57 0.54 -10.91
C GLY A 33 -18.39 -0.38 -9.99
N THR A 34 -19.22 -1.23 -10.58
CA THR A 34 -20.02 -2.20 -9.83
C THR A 34 -19.36 -3.58 -9.76
N LYS A 35 -18.22 -3.75 -10.41
CA LYS A 35 -17.54 -5.05 -10.49
C LYS A 35 -16.54 -5.23 -9.35
N TYR A 36 -16.70 -6.31 -8.57
CA TYR A 36 -15.72 -6.71 -7.58
C TYR A 36 -14.43 -7.17 -8.27
N VAL A 37 -13.30 -6.60 -7.82
CA VAL A 37 -11.98 -6.89 -8.41
C VAL A 37 -11.23 -7.91 -7.56
N GLY A 38 -11.23 -7.73 -6.25
CA GLY A 38 -10.51 -8.61 -5.34
C GLY A 38 -10.17 -7.93 -4.02
N ARG A 39 -9.50 -8.69 -3.17
CA ARG A 39 -9.07 -8.25 -1.83
C ARG A 39 -7.58 -7.93 -1.84
N ILE A 40 -7.24 -6.72 -1.41
CA ILE A 40 -5.85 -6.30 -1.18
C ILE A 40 -5.60 -6.41 0.32
N GLU A 41 -4.58 -7.16 0.72
CA GLU A 41 -4.18 -7.27 2.12
C GLU A 41 -2.86 -6.53 2.31
N ILE A 42 -2.81 -5.70 3.34
CA ILE A 42 -1.65 -4.85 3.65
C ILE A 42 -1.15 -5.22 5.04
N GLY A 43 0.09 -5.67 5.10
CA GLY A 43 0.80 -5.88 6.37
C GLY A 43 1.30 -4.55 6.90
N LEU A 44 1.11 -4.31 8.18
CA LEU A 44 1.41 -3.03 8.84
C LEU A 44 2.56 -3.19 9.84
N PHE A 45 3.43 -2.20 9.89
CA PHE A 45 4.68 -2.26 10.65
C PHE A 45 4.55 -1.58 12.01
N GLY A 46 3.74 -2.18 12.90
CA GLY A 46 3.41 -1.60 14.20
C GLY A 46 4.59 -1.42 15.14
N ASN A 47 5.66 -2.19 14.97
CA ASN A 47 6.87 -2.01 15.79
C ASN A 47 7.72 -0.81 15.33
N THR A 48 7.56 -0.39 14.08
CA THR A 48 8.34 0.72 13.51
C THR A 48 7.59 2.05 13.59
N VAL A 49 6.31 2.02 13.24
CA VAL A 49 5.46 3.24 13.22
C VAL A 49 4.12 2.96 13.89
N PRO A 50 4.14 2.72 15.20
CA PRO A 50 2.92 2.31 15.93
C PRO A 50 1.78 3.32 15.84
N LYS A 51 2.08 4.60 15.87
CA LYS A 51 1.06 5.65 15.83
C LYS A 51 0.38 5.70 14.45
N THR A 52 1.17 5.62 13.41
CA THR A 52 0.67 5.61 12.02
C THR A 52 -0.14 4.33 11.75
N VAL A 53 0.33 3.23 12.22
CA VAL A 53 -0.40 1.96 12.13
C VAL A 53 -1.75 2.03 12.83
N UNK A 54 -1.85 2.61 13.87
CA UNK A 54 -3.00 2.82 14.46
C UNK A 54 -3.90 3.59 13.69
N UNK A 55 -3.59 4.55 12.95
CA UNK A 55 -4.36 5.27 12.12
C UNK A 55 -4.91 4.41 11.09
N UNK A 56 -4.24 3.53 10.39
CA UNK A 56 -4.62 2.73 9.48
C UNK A 56 -5.55 1.79 9.96
N VAL A 57 -5.42 1.15 11.07
CA VAL A 57 -6.28 0.11 11.68
C VAL A 57 -7.66 0.66 12.06
N GLU A 58 -7.67 1.74 12.79
CA GLU A 58 -8.94 2.30 13.27
C GLU A 58 -9.83 2.80 12.13
N LEU A 59 -9.26 3.45 11.13
CA LEU A 59 -10.04 3.90 9.99
C LEU A 59 -10.54 2.74 9.12
N SER A 60 -9.85 1.60 9.16
CA SER A 60 -10.30 0.39 8.45
C SER A 60 -11.44 -0.33 9.16
N LYS A 61 -11.66 -0.05 10.43
CA LYS A 61 -12.74 -0.66 11.24
C LYS A 61 -14.04 0.14 11.21
N LYS A 62 -13.97 1.39 10.77
CA LYS A 62 -15.14 2.30 10.82
C LYS A 62 -16.12 2.00 9.69
N GLY A 63 -17.38 2.41 9.89
CA GLY A 63 -18.44 2.26 8.90
C GLY A 63 -18.33 3.25 7.75
N ASP A 64 -19.27 3.14 6.84
CA ASP A 64 -19.34 4.00 5.64
C ASP A 64 -19.29 5.48 6.00
N GLY A 65 -18.38 6.20 5.36
CA GLY A 65 -18.25 7.65 5.52
C GLY A 65 -17.50 8.09 6.77
N GLU A 66 -17.16 7.16 7.66
CA GLU A 66 -16.43 7.47 8.89
C GLU A 66 -14.97 7.03 8.82
N GLY A 67 -14.63 6.24 7.81
CA GLY A 67 -13.31 5.73 7.56
C GLY A 67 -13.16 5.27 6.13
N TYR A 68 -12.31 4.28 5.90
CA TYR A 68 -11.96 3.87 4.53
C TYR A 68 -13.09 3.17 3.78
N LYS A 69 -14.03 2.53 4.46
CA LYS A 69 -15.15 1.86 3.80
C LYS A 69 -15.99 2.86 3.00
N GLY A 70 -16.19 2.58 1.72
CA GLY A 70 -16.91 3.44 0.80
C GLY A 70 -16.07 4.51 0.13
N SER A 71 -14.82 4.71 0.54
CA SER A 71 -13.95 5.72 -0.06
C SER A 71 -13.30 5.23 -1.35
N LYS A 72 -12.73 6.15 -2.12
CA LYS A 72 -12.21 5.89 -3.47
C LYS A 72 -10.70 5.94 -3.52
N PHE A 73 -10.14 5.21 -4.49
CA PHE A 73 -8.82 5.53 -5.01
C PHE A 73 -9.01 6.66 -6.02
N HIS A 74 -8.85 7.89 -5.58
CA HIS A 74 -9.21 9.09 -6.35
C HIS A 74 -8.10 9.58 -7.27
N ARG A 75 -6.88 9.04 -7.14
CA ARG A 75 -5.73 9.44 -7.96
C ARG A 75 -4.90 8.22 -8.29
N VAL A 76 -4.74 7.96 -9.58
CA VAL A 76 -4.01 6.78 -10.09
C VAL A 76 -3.05 7.24 -11.16
N ILE A 77 -1.77 6.94 -10.99
CA ILE A 77 -0.72 7.27 -11.97
C ILE A 77 0.07 6.01 -12.28
N LYS A 78 0.01 5.57 -13.53
CA LYS A 78 0.74 4.39 -14.02
C LYS A 78 2.24 4.55 -13.77
N GLU A 79 2.87 3.45 -13.39
CA GLU A 79 4.29 3.40 -13.05
C GLU A 79 4.69 4.40 -11.96
N PHE A 80 3.77 4.62 -11.02
CA PHE A 80 4.03 5.45 -9.85
C PHE A 80 3.27 4.92 -8.63
N MET A 81 1.96 5.19 -8.54
CA MET A 81 1.21 4.81 -7.33
C MET A 81 -0.30 4.89 -7.55
N ILE A 82 -1.06 4.29 -6.64
CA ILE A 82 -2.49 4.49 -6.50
C ILE A 82 -2.75 5.13 -5.14
N GLN A 83 -3.57 6.18 -5.09
CA GLN A 83 -3.80 6.97 -3.88
C GLN A 83 -5.27 7.01 -3.53
N GLY A 84 -5.56 6.83 -2.24
CA GLY A 84 -6.92 6.86 -1.71
C GLY A 84 -6.95 7.38 -0.28
N GLY A 85 -8.06 7.10 0.41
CA GLY A 85 -8.20 7.42 1.83
C GLY A 85 -8.85 8.75 2.14
N ASP A 86 -9.29 9.51 1.12
CA ASP A 86 -10.07 10.72 1.35
C ASP A 86 -11.54 10.35 1.52
N PHE A 87 -11.92 9.96 2.72
CA PHE A 87 -13.29 9.51 3.00
C PHE A 87 -14.27 10.68 3.22
N GLU A 88 -13.78 11.92 3.25
CA GLU A 88 -14.63 13.10 3.42
C GLU A 88 -15.09 13.70 2.09
N LYS A 89 -14.15 13.92 1.18
CA LYS A 89 -14.38 14.63 -0.08
C LYS A 89 -14.26 13.69 -1.30
N GLY A 90 -13.39 12.70 -1.23
CA GLY A 90 -13.17 11.78 -2.34
C GLY A 90 -12.43 12.40 -3.52
N ASP A 91 -11.76 13.52 -3.33
CA ASP A 91 -11.07 14.25 -4.40
C ASP A 91 -9.62 14.62 -4.06
N GLY A 92 -9.15 14.22 -2.88
CA GLY A 92 -7.80 14.49 -2.42
C GLY A 92 -7.67 15.73 -1.53
N THR A 93 -8.76 16.47 -1.32
CA THR A 93 -8.72 17.68 -0.48
C THR A 93 -9.17 17.44 0.96
N GLY A 94 -9.69 16.25 1.25
CA GLY A 94 -10.26 15.92 2.56
C GLY A 94 -9.51 14.82 3.30
N GLY A 95 -10.20 14.30 4.28
CA GLY A 95 -9.67 13.26 5.16
C GLY A 95 -9.07 13.84 6.42
N HIS A 96 -9.20 13.10 7.51
CA HIS A 96 -8.64 13.51 8.81
C HIS A 96 -8.19 12.27 9.56
N SER A 97 -7.31 12.49 10.53
CA SER A 97 -6.79 11.39 11.34
C SER A 97 -7.65 11.15 12.59
N ILE A 98 -7.34 10.08 13.30
CA ILE A 98 -7.97 9.79 14.60
C ILE A 98 -7.37 10.68 15.70
N TYR A 99 -6.28 11.40 15.42
CA TYR A 99 -5.56 12.24 16.39
C TYR A 99 -5.94 13.73 16.25
N GLY A 100 -6.86 14.05 15.34
CA GLY A 100 -7.19 15.42 14.95
C GLY A 100 -7.09 15.52 13.44
N LYS A 101 -7.21 16.73 12.91
CA LYS A 101 -7.22 16.94 11.46
C LYS A 101 -5.93 16.41 10.80
N ARG A 102 -4.79 16.69 11.42
CA ARG A 102 -3.48 16.26 10.92
C ARG A 102 -2.62 15.75 12.08
N PHE A 103 -1.59 14.94 11.77
CA PHE A 103 -0.61 14.51 12.76
C PHE A 103 0.79 14.48 12.16
N ALA A 104 1.77 14.53 13.05
CA ALA A 104 3.19 14.64 12.69
C ALA A 104 3.72 13.40 11.99
N ASP A 105 4.76 13.59 11.20
CA ASP A 105 5.53 12.47 10.60
C ASP A 105 6.18 11.68 11.74
N GLU A 106 5.84 10.41 11.86
CA GLU A 106 6.30 9.59 12.99
C GLU A 106 7.80 9.31 12.91
N ASN A 107 8.27 8.83 11.78
CA ASN A 107 9.69 8.68 11.43
C ASN A 107 9.79 8.29 9.96
N PHE A 108 11.03 8.28 9.44
CA PHE A 108 11.32 7.90 8.06
C PHE A 108 12.30 6.72 8.01
N LYS A 109 12.19 5.80 8.95
CA LYS A 109 13.07 4.62 9.02
C LYS A 109 12.91 3.69 7.83
N LEU A 110 11.69 3.60 7.29
CA LEU A 110 11.40 2.74 6.14
C LEU A 110 11.40 3.58 4.86
N LYS A 111 11.80 2.94 3.77
CA LYS A 111 11.91 3.56 2.46
C LYS A 111 10.85 2.99 1.53
N HIS A 112 10.66 3.63 0.39
CA HIS A 112 9.78 3.15 -0.67
C HIS A 112 10.60 2.16 -1.50
N PHE A 113 10.77 0.95 -0.95
CA PHE A 113 11.75 -0.05 -1.45
C PHE A 113 11.42 -0.61 -2.82
N GLY A 114 10.15 -0.62 -3.20
CA GLY A 114 9.71 -1.18 -4.46
C GLY A 114 8.21 -1.04 -4.65
N ALA A 115 7.64 -1.84 -5.54
CA ALA A 115 6.20 -1.88 -5.76
C ALA A 115 5.49 -2.52 -4.55
N GLY A 116 4.32 -1.99 -4.20
CA GLY A 116 3.47 -2.53 -3.15
C GLY A 116 3.75 -1.98 -1.76
N TRP A 117 4.63 -0.99 -1.62
CA TRP A 117 4.88 -0.34 -0.34
C TRP A 117 3.83 0.74 -0.10
N VAL A 118 3.38 0.87 1.14
CA VAL A 118 2.23 1.72 1.50
C VAL A 118 2.73 2.85 2.40
N SER A 119 2.34 4.07 2.06
CA SER A 119 2.90 5.28 2.64
C SER A 119 1.83 6.35 2.81
N MET A 120 2.04 7.29 3.74
CA MET A 120 1.09 8.40 3.97
C MET A 120 1.24 9.48 2.91
N ALA A 121 0.13 9.86 2.30
CA ALA A 121 0.07 11.08 1.50
C ALA A 121 0.08 12.28 2.46
N ASN A 122 0.64 13.40 2.02
CA ASN A 122 0.68 14.62 2.83
C ASN A 122 0.78 15.87 1.94
N ALA A 123 0.70 17.03 2.56
CA ALA A 123 0.85 18.34 1.92
C ALA A 123 2.08 19.07 2.47
N GLY A 124 3.14 18.33 2.80
CA GLY A 124 4.35 18.84 3.39
C GLY A 124 4.59 18.25 4.77
N PRO A 125 5.66 18.66 5.46
CA PRO A 125 6.00 18.06 6.76
C PRO A 125 4.86 18.15 7.77
N ASP A 126 4.64 17.04 8.48
CA ASP A 126 3.73 16.96 9.63
C ASP A 126 2.27 17.26 9.26
N THR A 127 1.82 16.84 8.06
CA THR A 127 0.44 17.07 7.59
C THR A 127 -0.30 15.78 7.26
N ASN A 128 0.00 14.68 7.95
CA ASN A 128 -0.67 13.41 7.72
C ASN A 128 -2.13 13.47 8.17
N GLY A 129 -3.05 13.10 7.29
CA GLY A 129 -4.48 12.98 7.62
C GLY A 129 -4.90 11.53 7.59
N SER A 130 -5.66 11.15 6.55
CA SER A 130 -6.10 9.77 6.33
C SER A 130 -5.64 9.22 4.99
N GLN A 131 -5.21 10.08 4.07
CA GLN A 131 -4.86 9.64 2.72
C GLN A 131 -3.56 8.85 2.71
N PHE A 132 -3.53 7.82 1.87
CA PHE A 132 -2.38 6.94 1.71
C PHE A 132 -2.21 6.60 0.23
N PHE A 133 -1.05 6.07 -0.11
CA PHE A 133 -0.82 5.56 -1.46
C PHE A 133 -0.07 4.22 -1.40
N ILE A 134 -0.28 3.42 -2.44
CA ILE A 134 0.42 2.15 -2.65
C ILE A 134 1.29 2.35 -3.89
N THR A 135 2.59 2.16 -3.76
CA THR A 135 3.51 2.31 -4.88
C THR A 135 3.34 1.17 -5.88
N THR A 136 3.59 1.46 -7.15
CA THR A 136 3.60 0.45 -8.20
C THR A 136 4.99 0.29 -8.81
N LYS A 137 5.97 1.00 -8.25
CA LYS A 137 7.40 0.87 -8.55
C LYS A 137 8.19 1.44 -7.36
N GLN A 138 9.49 1.33 -7.39
CA GLN A 138 10.36 2.00 -6.42
C GLN A 138 10.30 3.51 -6.63
N THR A 139 10.06 4.27 -5.55
CA THR A 139 9.87 5.72 -5.59
C THR A 139 10.81 6.41 -4.61
N ARG A 140 12.12 6.33 -4.88
CA ARG A 140 13.17 6.84 -3.95
C ARG A 140 13.05 8.33 -3.63
N TRP A 141 12.51 9.13 -4.57
CA TRP A 141 12.35 10.58 -4.36
C TRP A 141 11.37 10.92 -3.24
N LEU A 142 10.56 9.95 -2.80
CA LEU A 142 9.61 10.12 -1.69
C LEU A 142 10.21 9.77 -0.33
N ASP A 143 11.38 9.13 -0.31
CA ASP A 143 12.05 8.73 0.94
C ASP A 143 12.39 9.96 1.77
N GLY A 144 12.09 9.90 3.07
CA GLY A 144 12.32 11.02 3.99
C GLY A 144 11.26 12.12 3.91
N ARG A 145 10.24 11.96 3.06
CA ARG A 145 9.16 12.94 2.90
C ARG A 145 7.78 12.36 3.21
N HIS A 146 7.63 11.06 3.07
CA HIS A 146 6.36 10.35 3.33
C HIS A 146 6.65 9.17 4.25
N VAL A 147 5.81 8.98 5.25
CA VAL A 147 5.99 7.92 6.25
C VAL A 147 5.48 6.59 5.67
N VAL A 148 6.40 5.66 5.45
CA VAL A 148 6.08 4.30 5.00
C VAL A 148 5.62 3.50 6.21
N PHE A 149 4.47 2.80 6.10
CA PHE A 149 3.89 2.09 7.25
C PHE A 149 3.43 0.67 6.93
N GLY A 150 3.44 0.26 5.67
CA GLY A 150 2.94 -1.06 5.31
C GLY A 150 3.47 -1.57 3.98
N LYS A 151 3.11 -2.81 3.69
CA LYS A 151 3.42 -3.47 2.41
C LYS A 151 2.26 -4.38 2.03
N VAL A 152 1.91 -4.39 0.75
CA VAL A 152 0.92 -5.36 0.21
C VAL A 152 1.50 -6.76 0.39
N ILE A 153 0.77 -7.62 1.09
CA ILE A 153 1.16 -9.01 1.35
C ILE A 153 0.31 -10.01 0.56
N SER A 154 -0.81 -9.54 0.00
CA SER A 154 -1.66 -10.34 -0.89
C SER A 154 -2.47 -9.37 -1.74
N GLY A 155 -2.73 -9.75 -2.98
CA GLY A 155 -3.58 -8.95 -3.87
C GLY A 155 -2.83 -7.89 -4.67
N MET A 156 -1.52 -8.01 -4.84
CA MET A 156 -0.78 -7.06 -5.67
C MET A 156 -1.31 -7.05 -7.12
N GLU A 157 -1.79 -8.18 -7.62
CA GLU A 157 -2.42 -8.27 -8.94
C GLU A 157 -3.64 -7.33 -9.06
N PHE A 158 -4.35 -7.11 -7.97
CA PHE A 158 -5.50 -6.18 -7.95
C PHE A 158 -5.03 -4.72 -7.91
N VAL A 159 -3.93 -4.45 -7.21
CA VAL A 159 -3.28 -3.13 -7.28
C VAL A 159 -2.90 -2.83 -8.74
N ARG A 160 -2.36 -3.82 -9.46
CA ARG A 160 -2.01 -3.67 -10.87
C ARG A 160 -3.24 -3.40 -11.76
N GLN A 161 -4.36 -4.05 -11.47
CA GLN A 161 -5.61 -3.79 -12.20
C GLN A 161 -6.09 -2.36 -11.97
N ILE A 162 -6.01 -1.87 -10.74
CA ILE A 162 -6.36 -0.47 -10.42
C ILE A 162 -5.41 0.49 -11.14
N GLU A 163 -4.12 0.21 -11.11
CA GLU A 163 -3.10 1.02 -11.79
C GLU A 163 -3.40 1.18 -13.28
N ALA A 164 -4.00 0.16 -13.90
CA ALA A 164 -4.23 0.10 -15.34
C ALA A 164 -5.53 0.79 -15.79
N VAL A 165 -6.37 1.30 -14.88
CA VAL A 165 -7.65 1.91 -15.27
C VAL A 165 -7.42 3.20 -16.07
N GLU A 166 -8.38 3.55 -16.92
CA GLU A 166 -8.37 4.84 -17.60
C GLU A 166 -8.56 5.97 -16.60
N THR A 167 -7.81 7.03 -16.79
CA THR A 167 -7.87 8.23 -15.96
C THR A 167 -8.10 9.46 -16.84
N ASP A 168 -8.59 10.53 -16.23
CA ASP A 168 -8.74 11.83 -16.90
C ASP A 168 -7.43 12.65 -16.79
N GLY A 169 -7.45 13.90 -17.22
CA GLY A 169 -6.29 14.78 -17.21
C GLY A 169 -5.79 15.17 -15.82
N ARG A 170 -6.52 14.80 -14.77
CA ARG A 170 -6.14 15.04 -13.37
C ARG A 170 -5.82 13.75 -12.64
N ASP A 171 -5.58 12.67 -13.38
CA ASP A 171 -5.23 11.34 -12.84
C ASP A 171 -6.37 10.70 -12.04
N ARG A 172 -7.62 11.12 -12.26
CA ARG A 172 -8.78 10.52 -11.61
C ARG A 172 -9.28 9.34 -12.46
N PRO A 173 -9.55 8.19 -11.84
CA PRO A 173 -10.16 7.09 -12.59
C PRO A 173 -11.48 7.51 -13.24
N ALA A 174 -11.65 7.17 -14.52
CA ALA A 174 -12.88 7.49 -15.27
C ALA A 174 -14.08 6.75 -14.68
N VAL A 175 -13.85 5.55 -14.15
CA VAL A 175 -14.84 4.74 -13.43
C VAL A 175 -14.36 4.64 -12.00
N ASP A 176 -15.22 4.92 -11.04
CA ASP A 176 -14.85 4.96 -9.63
C ASP A 176 -14.25 3.63 -9.17
N VAL A 177 -13.11 3.71 -8.48
CA VAL A 177 -12.46 2.58 -7.82
C VAL A 177 -12.73 2.75 -6.32
N VAL A 178 -13.53 1.86 -5.76
CA VAL A 178 -14.10 2.03 -4.41
C VAL A 178 -13.67 0.90 -3.50
N ILE A 179 -13.28 1.26 -2.27
CA ILE A 179 -13.11 0.28 -1.19
C ILE A 179 -14.52 -0.08 -0.71
N ALA A 180 -15.08 -1.17 -1.25
CA ALA A 180 -16.45 -1.58 -0.96
C ALA A 180 -16.62 -2.08 0.47
N ASP A 181 -15.56 -2.71 1.00
CA ASP A 181 -15.52 -3.17 2.39
C ASP A 181 -14.07 -3.20 2.85
N CYS A 182 -13.86 -3.14 4.14
CA CYS A 182 -12.51 -3.21 4.69
C CYS A 182 -12.55 -3.64 6.16
N GLY A 183 -11.39 -4.01 6.68
CA GLY A 183 -11.28 -4.42 8.07
C GLY A 183 -9.83 -4.56 8.49
N ALA A 184 -9.64 -4.96 9.75
CA ALA A 184 -8.31 -5.11 10.33
C ALA A 184 -8.24 -6.38 11.16
N GLU A 185 -7.06 -6.99 11.21
CA GLU A 185 -6.81 -8.23 11.95
C GLU A 185 -5.43 -8.16 12.60
N THR A 186 -5.33 -8.75 13.79
CA THR A 186 -4.02 -8.99 14.42
C THR A 186 -3.41 -10.25 13.78
N VAL A 187 -2.11 -10.24 13.57
CA VAL A 187 -1.39 -11.37 13.00
C VAL A 187 -0.24 -11.79 13.92
N VAL A 188 0.15 -13.07 13.84
CA VAL A 188 1.41 -13.51 14.45
C VAL A 188 2.54 -12.79 13.68
N PRO A 189 3.41 -12.04 14.36
CA PRO A 189 4.39 -11.21 13.65
C PRO A 189 5.32 -12.01 12.73
N PHE A 190 5.54 -11.47 11.53
CA PHE A 190 6.46 -12.05 10.56
C PHE A 190 7.17 -10.93 9.79
N SER A 191 8.36 -11.22 9.26
CA SER A 191 9.12 -10.24 8.49
C SER A 191 8.79 -10.34 7.01
N VAL A 192 8.73 -9.20 6.34
CA VAL A 192 8.64 -9.15 4.87
C VAL A 192 10.01 -8.79 4.29
N SER A 193 10.24 -9.10 3.01
CA SER A 193 11.45 -8.67 2.31
C SER A 193 11.35 -7.22 1.87
N GLN A 194 12.48 -6.62 1.48
CA GLN A 194 12.51 -5.26 0.94
C GLN A 194 12.22 -5.22 -0.57
N GLU A 195 11.87 -6.36 -1.14
CA GLU A 195 11.56 -6.49 -2.57
C GLU A 195 10.15 -5.99 -2.90
N ASP A 196 9.82 -6.00 -4.19
CA ASP A 196 8.47 -5.72 -4.67
C ASP A 196 7.47 -6.71 -4.07
N ALA A 197 6.24 -6.26 -3.86
CA ALA A 197 5.15 -7.14 -3.46
C ALA A 197 4.86 -8.13 -4.60
N GLN A 198 4.66 -9.39 -4.24
CA GLN A 198 4.47 -10.46 -5.21
C GLN A 198 3.05 -10.49 -5.76
N GLU A 199 2.93 -10.65 -7.06
CA GLU A 199 1.67 -10.92 -7.71
C GLU A 199 1.40 -12.43 -7.62
N GLN A 200 0.22 -12.80 -7.20
CA GLN A 200 -0.17 -14.20 -7.19
C GLN A 200 -0.78 -14.53 -8.56
N HIS A 201 -0.04 -15.30 -9.35
CA HIS A 201 -0.55 -15.81 -10.60
C HIS A 201 -1.38 -17.06 -10.29
N SER A 202 -2.68 -16.99 -10.56
CA SER A 202 -3.51 -18.19 -10.49
C SER A 202 -3.08 -19.12 -11.63
N GLU A 203 -2.52 -20.26 -11.29
CA GLU A 203 -2.30 -21.31 -12.28
C GLU A 203 -3.66 -21.96 -12.60
N PHE A 204 -4.11 -21.78 -13.82
CA PHE A 204 -5.25 -22.48 -14.40
C PHE A 204 -4.78 -23.60 -15.30
#